data_f746be4b940bcfa1ae3d90f21d13b703
#
_entry.id   f746be4b940bcfa1ae3d90f21d13b703
#
_cell.length_a   1.000
_cell.length_b   1.000
_cell.length_c   1.000
_cell.angle_alpha   90.00
_cell.angle_beta   90.00
_cell.angle_gamma   90.00
#
_symmetry.space_group_name_H-M   'P 1'
#
loop_
_entity.id
_entity.type
_entity.pdbx_description
1 polymer ?
#
loop_
_entity_poly.entity_id
_entity_poly.type
_entity_poly.pdbx_seq_one_letter_code
_entity_poly.pdbx_strand_id
1 'polypeptide(L)'
;MKRKEIKWRREGRRVMTGRQDGVIFRIWTPYDALEKGYSVSSNDTKGRGRGINTADHKTFPTWEAAVEFCQQIMVGEVDLETMRAEFDAAEAEKERRAIRRAVAEAKEFRGHLERAGISYTTLLHLVALQEGMGGLAHNILLGYEHGEGWPDGT
;
A
#
# COMPACT_ATOMS: atom_id res chain seq x y z
N MET A 1 4.64 -26.58 -31.22
CA MET A 1 3.49 -25.65 -31.10
C MET A 1 4.01 -24.22 -31.16
N LYS A 2 3.51 -23.37 -32.08
CA LYS A 2 3.86 -21.93 -32.06
C LYS A 2 3.33 -21.32 -30.77
N ARG A 3 4.20 -20.75 -29.93
CA ARG A 3 3.76 -19.96 -28.76
C ARG A 3 2.87 -18.84 -29.27
N LYS A 4 1.63 -18.74 -28.77
CA LYS A 4 0.78 -17.60 -29.04
C LYS A 4 1.42 -16.41 -28.35
N GLU A 5 1.73 -15.36 -29.10
CA GLU A 5 2.32 -14.15 -28.55
C GLU A 5 1.26 -13.26 -27.88
N ILE A 6 1.65 -12.57 -26.81
CA ILE A 6 0.83 -11.54 -26.17
C ILE A 6 0.71 -10.37 -27.15
N LYS A 7 -0.52 -9.98 -27.46
CA LYS A 7 -0.77 -8.83 -28.34
C LYS A 7 -0.73 -7.56 -27.48
N TRP A 8 0.31 -6.75 -27.68
CA TRP A 8 0.53 -5.52 -26.94
C TRP A 8 -0.09 -4.31 -27.64
N ARG A 9 -0.68 -3.42 -26.84
CA ARG A 9 -1.22 -2.12 -27.28
C ARG A 9 -0.74 -1.04 -26.30
N ARG A 10 -0.30 0.10 -26.84
CA ARG A 10 0.04 1.28 -26.03
C ARG A 10 -1.22 2.01 -25.62
N GLU A 11 -1.41 2.24 -24.30
CA GLU A 11 -2.54 3.00 -23.74
C GLU A 11 -2.14 4.42 -23.32
N GLY A 12 -0.84 4.74 -23.30
CA GLY A 12 -0.33 6.05 -22.90
C GLY A 12 1.19 6.14 -23.05
N ARG A 13 1.77 7.22 -22.54
CA ARG A 13 3.23 7.41 -22.63
C ARG A 13 4.03 6.35 -21.85
N ARG A 14 3.44 5.77 -20.80
CA ARG A 14 4.12 4.92 -19.82
C ARG A 14 3.39 3.61 -19.53
N VAL A 15 2.32 3.31 -20.26
CA VAL A 15 1.49 2.13 -20.03
C VAL A 15 1.29 1.36 -21.32
N MET A 16 1.58 0.06 -21.26
CA MET A 16 1.26 -0.90 -22.30
C MET A 16 0.32 -1.96 -21.74
N THR A 17 -0.68 -2.33 -22.50
CA THR A 17 -1.61 -3.42 -22.16
C THR A 17 -1.45 -4.54 -23.16
N GLY A 18 -1.32 -5.76 -22.67
CA GLY A 18 -1.23 -6.97 -23.45
C GLY A 18 -2.40 -7.90 -23.14
N ARG A 19 -2.84 -8.68 -24.14
CA ARG A 19 -3.92 -9.67 -23.92
C ARG A 19 -3.57 -10.99 -24.57
N GLN A 20 -3.80 -12.07 -23.82
CA GLN A 20 -3.68 -13.43 -24.34
C GLN A 20 -4.55 -14.38 -23.52
N ASP A 21 -5.38 -15.18 -24.19
CA ASP A 21 -6.18 -16.27 -23.60
C ASP A 21 -6.94 -15.89 -22.32
N GLY A 22 -7.56 -14.69 -22.30
CA GLY A 22 -8.33 -14.22 -21.14
C GLY A 22 -7.48 -13.64 -20.00
N VAL A 23 -6.16 -13.54 -20.17
CA VAL A 23 -5.31 -12.77 -19.25
C VAL A 23 -5.04 -11.39 -19.85
N ILE A 24 -5.24 -10.37 -19.05
CA ILE A 24 -4.94 -8.97 -19.39
C ILE A 24 -3.71 -8.57 -18.58
N PHE A 25 -2.65 -8.21 -19.28
CA PHE A 25 -1.42 -7.69 -18.69
C PHE A 25 -1.37 -6.19 -18.81
N ARG A 26 -0.82 -5.52 -17.83
CA ARG A 26 -0.43 -4.13 -17.88
C ARG A 26 1.00 -3.99 -17.41
N ILE A 27 1.83 -3.31 -18.20
CA ILE A 27 3.20 -2.95 -17.85
C ILE A 27 3.26 -1.43 -17.81
N TRP A 28 3.79 -0.87 -16.73
CA TRP A 28 3.93 0.58 -16.57
C TRP A 28 5.19 0.97 -15.81
N THR A 29 5.58 2.23 -15.98
CA THR A 29 6.63 2.86 -15.17
C THR A 29 5.96 3.84 -14.21
N PRO A 30 6.18 3.74 -12.89
CA PRO A 30 5.70 4.71 -11.92
C PRO A 30 6.17 6.15 -12.24
N TYR A 31 5.33 7.14 -11.93
CA TYR A 31 5.60 8.55 -12.31
C TYR A 31 6.83 9.13 -11.62
N ASP A 32 7.09 8.73 -10.41
CA ASP A 32 8.17 9.18 -9.52
C ASP A 32 9.41 8.27 -9.53
N ALA A 33 9.40 7.26 -10.37
CA ALA A 33 10.36 6.17 -10.32
C ALA A 33 10.85 5.72 -11.70
N LEU A 34 11.10 6.67 -12.63
CA LEU A 34 11.65 6.37 -13.95
C LEU A 34 12.93 5.52 -13.90
N GLU A 35 13.72 5.70 -12.83
CA GLU A 35 14.97 4.95 -12.59
C GLU A 35 14.73 3.56 -11.97
N LYS A 36 13.51 3.28 -11.46
CA LYS A 36 13.19 2.03 -10.78
C LYS A 36 12.72 0.90 -11.69
N GLY A 37 12.57 1.17 -12.99
CA GLY A 37 12.16 0.17 -13.96
C GLY A 37 10.65 0.04 -14.15
N TYR A 38 10.21 -1.12 -14.59
CA TYR A 38 8.83 -1.40 -14.97
C TYR A 38 8.13 -2.26 -13.93
N SER A 39 6.86 -1.98 -13.68
CA SER A 39 5.96 -2.83 -12.89
C SER A 39 5.02 -3.60 -13.81
N VAL A 40 4.56 -4.76 -13.34
CA VAL A 40 3.66 -5.64 -14.10
C VAL A 40 2.42 -5.92 -13.25
N SER A 41 1.24 -5.85 -13.87
CA SER A 41 0.05 -6.48 -13.32
C SER A 41 -0.60 -7.40 -14.35
N SER A 42 -1.24 -8.44 -13.88
CA SER A 42 -2.06 -9.32 -14.69
C SER A 42 -3.40 -9.57 -14.02
N ASN A 43 -4.45 -9.63 -14.83
CA ASN A 43 -5.79 -10.00 -14.42
C ASN A 43 -6.25 -11.18 -15.26
N ASP A 44 -6.52 -12.31 -14.61
CA ASP A 44 -7.02 -13.51 -15.26
C ASP A 44 -8.55 -13.54 -15.22
N THR A 45 -9.16 -13.12 -16.30
CA THR A 45 -10.63 -13.08 -16.42
C THR A 45 -11.30 -14.45 -16.40
N LYS A 46 -10.52 -15.53 -16.52
CA LYS A 46 -10.99 -16.93 -16.47
C LYS A 46 -10.74 -17.59 -15.12
N GLY A 47 -10.18 -16.87 -14.15
CA GLY A 47 -10.00 -17.36 -12.78
C GLY A 47 -9.01 -18.54 -12.64
N ARG A 48 -8.03 -18.67 -13.53
CA ARG A 48 -7.02 -19.76 -13.49
C ARG A 48 -5.81 -19.44 -12.62
N GLY A 49 -5.92 -18.42 -11.79
CA GLY A 49 -4.87 -18.06 -10.85
C GLY A 49 -3.68 -17.28 -11.45
N ARG A 50 -3.79 -16.74 -12.67
CA ARG A 50 -2.73 -15.99 -13.35
C ARG A 50 -2.71 -14.49 -13.05
N GLY A 51 -3.43 -14.05 -12.02
CA GLY A 51 -3.46 -12.66 -11.58
C GLY A 51 -2.29 -12.34 -10.64
N ILE A 52 -1.58 -11.25 -10.87
CA ILE A 52 -0.54 -10.72 -9.96
C ILE A 52 -0.42 -9.20 -10.14
N ASN A 53 0.04 -8.53 -9.09
CA ASN A 53 0.48 -7.15 -9.16
C ASN A 53 1.86 -7.05 -8.51
N THR A 54 2.86 -6.62 -9.29
CA THR A 54 4.24 -6.49 -8.79
C THR A 54 4.56 -5.08 -8.31
N ALA A 55 3.61 -4.14 -8.33
CA ALA A 55 3.83 -2.80 -7.82
C ALA A 55 4.33 -2.85 -6.37
N ASP A 56 5.31 -2.01 -6.05
CA ASP A 56 5.95 -1.91 -4.73
C ASP A 56 6.74 -3.14 -4.24
N HIS A 57 6.71 -4.26 -4.98
CA HIS A 57 7.38 -5.50 -4.59
C HIS A 57 8.50 -5.91 -5.53
N LYS A 58 8.24 -5.86 -6.85
CA LYS A 58 9.20 -6.30 -7.86
C LYS A 58 9.14 -5.39 -9.08
N THR A 59 10.29 -4.86 -9.47
CA THR A 59 10.45 -4.09 -10.70
C THR A 59 11.35 -4.82 -11.70
N PHE A 60 11.17 -4.53 -12.98
CA PHE A 60 11.95 -5.09 -14.07
C PHE A 60 12.78 -3.99 -14.71
N PRO A 61 14.09 -4.19 -14.92
CA PRO A 61 14.99 -3.13 -15.37
C PRO A 61 14.70 -2.68 -16.80
N THR A 62 14.14 -3.56 -17.63
CA THR A 62 13.83 -3.27 -19.03
C THR A 62 12.40 -3.69 -19.37
N TRP A 63 11.89 -3.12 -20.45
CA TRP A 63 10.61 -3.50 -21.04
C TRP A 63 10.59 -4.99 -21.43
N GLU A 64 11.66 -5.46 -22.05
CA GLU A 64 11.80 -6.83 -22.51
C GLU A 64 11.75 -7.82 -21.35
N ALA A 65 12.38 -7.51 -20.22
CA ALA A 65 12.31 -8.34 -19.01
C ALA A 65 10.90 -8.41 -18.44
N ALA A 66 10.16 -7.30 -18.48
CA ALA A 66 8.76 -7.27 -18.04
C ALA A 66 7.85 -8.08 -18.97
N VAL A 67 8.06 -8.01 -20.28
CA VAL A 67 7.32 -8.80 -21.30
C VAL A 67 7.63 -10.29 -21.13
N GLU A 68 8.89 -10.65 -20.94
CA GLU A 68 9.30 -12.03 -20.70
C GLU A 68 8.62 -12.61 -19.46
N PHE A 69 8.57 -11.86 -18.37
CA PHE A 69 7.85 -12.27 -17.17
C PHE A 69 6.35 -12.53 -17.44
N CYS A 70 5.69 -11.67 -18.25
CA CYS A 70 4.31 -11.91 -18.65
C CYS A 70 4.17 -13.22 -19.46
N GLN A 71 5.12 -13.54 -20.31
CA GLN A 71 5.12 -14.80 -21.07
C GLN A 71 5.34 -16.01 -20.17
N GLN A 72 6.23 -15.91 -19.18
CA GLN A 72 6.47 -16.96 -18.18
C GLN A 72 5.22 -17.26 -17.36
N ILE A 73 4.43 -16.22 -17.00
CA ILE A 73 3.10 -16.40 -16.38
C ILE A 73 2.17 -17.21 -17.31
N MET A 74 2.16 -16.89 -18.61
CA MET A 74 1.28 -17.57 -19.56
C MET A 74 1.60 -19.07 -19.72
N VAL A 75 2.86 -19.42 -19.67
CA VAL A 75 3.31 -20.83 -19.81
C VAL A 75 3.38 -21.58 -18.48
N GLY A 76 3.13 -20.90 -17.34
CA GLY A 76 3.14 -21.50 -16.01
C GLY A 76 4.55 -21.76 -15.46
N GLU A 77 5.55 -21.02 -15.92
CA GLU A 77 6.94 -21.10 -15.45
C GLU A 77 7.16 -20.29 -14.16
N VAL A 78 6.20 -19.47 -13.76
CA VAL A 78 6.25 -18.65 -12.53
C VAL A 78 5.32 -19.23 -11.49
N ASP A 79 5.83 -19.49 -10.30
CA ASP A 79 5.03 -19.82 -9.12
C ASP A 79 4.41 -18.54 -8.54
N LEU A 80 3.23 -18.21 -9.06
CA LEU A 80 2.49 -17.02 -8.64
C LEU A 80 1.90 -17.14 -7.24
N GLU A 81 1.67 -18.34 -6.74
CA GLU A 81 1.12 -18.57 -5.40
C GLU A 81 2.18 -18.21 -4.35
N THR A 82 3.38 -18.77 -4.48
CA THR A 82 4.51 -18.41 -3.62
C THR A 82 4.83 -16.93 -3.72
N MET A 83 4.87 -16.37 -4.93
CA MET A 83 5.18 -14.94 -5.12
C MET A 83 4.15 -14.02 -4.44
N ARG A 84 2.86 -14.35 -4.49
CA ARG A 84 1.82 -13.57 -3.78
C ARG A 84 1.99 -13.67 -2.28
N ALA A 85 2.24 -14.88 -1.75
CA ALA A 85 2.48 -15.07 -0.32
C ALA A 85 3.69 -14.26 0.17
N GLU A 86 4.76 -14.18 -0.61
CA GLU A 86 5.91 -13.32 -0.30
C GLU A 86 5.54 -11.83 -0.30
N PHE A 87 4.74 -11.37 -1.26
CA PHE A 87 4.27 -9.98 -1.33
C PHE A 87 3.38 -9.63 -0.14
N ASP A 88 2.43 -10.50 0.19
CA ASP A 88 1.53 -10.30 1.34
C ASP A 88 2.33 -10.28 2.66
N ALA A 89 3.32 -11.14 2.81
CA ALA A 89 4.21 -11.14 3.97
C ALA A 89 5.05 -9.86 4.07
N ALA A 90 5.55 -9.35 2.95
CA ALA A 90 6.30 -8.09 2.89
C ALA A 90 5.44 -6.89 3.26
N GLU A 91 4.20 -6.81 2.76
CA GLU A 91 3.25 -5.75 3.13
C GLU A 91 2.88 -5.81 4.61
N ALA A 92 2.59 -7.00 5.14
CA ALA A 92 2.30 -7.18 6.57
C ALA A 92 3.47 -6.74 7.46
N GLU A 93 4.71 -7.02 7.07
CA GLU A 93 5.89 -6.56 7.83
C GLU A 93 6.08 -5.04 7.70
N LYS A 94 5.83 -4.44 6.54
CA LYS A 94 5.86 -2.99 6.33
C LYS A 94 4.83 -2.29 7.23
N GLU A 95 3.61 -2.81 7.29
CA GLU A 95 2.56 -2.32 8.16
C GLU A 95 2.95 -2.42 9.65
N ARG A 96 3.47 -3.58 10.09
CA ARG A 96 3.96 -3.76 11.47
C ARG A 96 5.06 -2.76 11.82
N ARG A 97 5.98 -2.47 10.90
CA ARG A 97 7.04 -1.46 11.10
C ARG A 97 6.45 -0.06 11.22
N ALA A 98 5.47 0.28 10.38
CA ALA A 98 4.79 1.58 10.43
C ALA A 98 4.05 1.76 11.77
N ILE A 99 3.32 0.74 12.24
CA ILE A 99 2.65 0.76 13.54
C ILE A 99 3.67 0.92 14.68
N ARG A 100 4.76 0.15 14.68
CA ARG A 100 5.81 0.27 15.73
C ARG A 100 6.40 1.67 15.77
N ARG A 101 6.65 2.29 14.60
CA ARG A 101 7.15 3.67 14.52
C ARG A 101 6.12 4.66 15.08
N ALA A 102 4.86 4.58 14.64
CA ALA A 102 3.80 5.45 15.14
C ALA A 102 3.60 5.35 16.65
N VAL A 103 3.64 4.13 17.20
CA VAL A 103 3.57 3.92 18.66
C VAL A 103 4.77 4.54 19.39
N ALA A 104 5.98 4.42 18.84
CA ALA A 104 7.17 5.03 19.44
C ALA A 104 7.08 6.56 19.43
N GLU A 105 6.67 7.15 18.32
CA GLU A 105 6.46 8.60 18.17
C GLU A 105 5.37 9.12 19.13
N ALA A 106 4.27 8.38 19.27
CA ALA A 106 3.19 8.72 20.22
C ALA A 106 3.67 8.68 21.69
N LYS A 107 4.48 7.68 22.06
CA LYS A 107 5.08 7.59 23.40
C LYS A 107 6.04 8.75 23.69
N GLU A 108 6.87 9.10 22.73
CA GLU A 108 7.79 10.24 22.84
C GLU A 108 7.02 11.55 23.01
N PHE A 109 6.00 11.74 22.20
CA PHE A 109 5.12 12.91 22.27
C PHE A 109 4.41 13.01 23.62
N ARG A 110 3.85 11.90 24.12
CA ARG A 110 3.27 11.83 25.46
C ARG A 110 4.28 12.26 26.53
N GLY A 111 5.51 11.79 26.46
CA GLY A 111 6.55 12.19 27.38
C GLY A 111 6.88 13.69 27.34
N HIS A 112 6.79 14.32 26.17
CA HIS A 112 6.93 15.77 26.04
C HIS A 112 5.78 16.52 26.73
N LEU A 113 4.54 16.07 26.57
CA LEU A 113 3.38 16.67 27.21
C LEU A 113 3.46 16.57 28.74
N GLU A 114 3.83 15.40 29.26
CA GLU A 114 3.99 15.16 30.69
C GLU A 114 5.06 16.10 31.30
N ARG A 115 6.20 16.27 30.65
CA ARG A 115 7.25 17.20 31.09
C ARG A 115 6.80 18.67 31.02
N ALA A 116 5.92 19.03 30.10
CA ALA A 116 5.35 20.36 29.99
C ALA A 116 4.17 20.61 30.94
N GLY A 117 3.73 19.58 31.68
CA GLY A 117 2.54 19.67 32.57
C GLY A 117 1.24 19.81 31.77
N ILE A 118 1.20 19.38 30.50
CA ILE A 118 0.01 19.47 29.66
C ILE A 118 -0.66 18.10 29.59
N SER A 119 -1.94 18.04 29.99
CA SER A 119 -2.70 16.80 29.83
C SER A 119 -3.01 16.55 28.36
N TYR A 120 -3.10 15.27 27.98
CA TYR A 120 -3.46 14.87 26.62
C TYR A 120 -4.83 15.39 26.21
N THR A 121 -5.80 15.40 27.14
CA THR A 121 -7.14 15.95 26.94
C THR A 121 -7.10 17.45 26.65
N THR A 122 -6.30 18.21 27.40
CA THR A 122 -6.11 19.66 27.14
C THR A 122 -5.55 19.89 25.76
N LEU A 123 -4.58 19.09 25.32
CA LEU A 123 -4.02 19.22 23.97
C LEU A 123 -5.08 18.94 22.89
N LEU A 124 -5.83 17.83 23.01
CA LEU A 124 -6.88 17.50 22.04
C LEU A 124 -7.93 18.60 21.95
N HIS A 125 -8.32 19.18 23.11
CA HIS A 125 -9.24 20.30 23.15
C HIS A 125 -8.71 21.52 22.38
N LEU A 126 -7.44 21.89 22.60
CA LEU A 126 -6.81 23.02 21.93
C LEU A 126 -6.69 22.79 20.41
N VAL A 127 -6.30 21.58 19.99
CA VAL A 127 -6.23 21.22 18.57
C VAL A 127 -7.60 21.28 17.92
N ALA A 128 -8.65 20.75 18.56
CA ALA A 128 -10.00 20.82 18.04
C ALA A 128 -10.53 22.26 17.91
N LEU A 129 -10.17 23.14 18.85
CA LEU A 129 -10.49 24.57 18.74
C LEU A 129 -9.76 25.24 17.58
N GLN A 130 -8.46 24.96 17.42
CA GLN A 130 -7.64 25.54 16.35
C GLN A 130 -8.15 25.13 14.95
N GLU A 131 -8.59 23.89 14.80
CA GLU A 131 -9.16 23.35 13.56
C GLU A 131 -10.63 23.78 13.31
N GLY A 132 -11.18 24.66 14.16
CA GLY A 132 -12.55 25.13 14.03
C GLY A 132 -13.62 24.09 14.41
N MET A 133 -13.22 23.01 15.09
CA MET A 133 -14.09 21.92 15.54
C MET A 133 -14.67 22.18 16.93
N GLY A 134 -15.29 23.34 17.16
CA GLY A 134 -15.75 23.75 18.47
C GLY A 134 -16.69 22.76 19.15
N GLY A 135 -17.57 22.09 18.40
CA GLY A 135 -18.43 21.02 18.93
C GLY A 135 -17.64 19.81 19.43
N LEU A 136 -16.62 19.39 18.72
CA LEU A 136 -15.74 18.30 19.15
C LEU A 136 -14.91 18.70 20.38
N ALA A 137 -14.39 19.92 20.40
CA ALA A 137 -13.65 20.45 21.55
C ALA A 137 -14.50 20.43 22.84
N HIS A 138 -15.77 20.82 22.71
CA HIS A 138 -16.73 20.79 23.83
C HIS A 138 -16.99 19.35 24.29
N ASN A 139 -17.21 18.42 23.36
CA ASN A 139 -17.44 17.01 23.70
C ASN A 139 -16.22 16.34 24.37
N ILE A 140 -15.01 16.71 23.98
CA ILE A 140 -13.77 16.22 24.63
C ILE A 140 -13.74 16.65 26.09
N LEU A 141 -14.10 17.91 26.40
CA LEU A 141 -14.17 18.40 27.78
C LEU A 141 -15.27 17.71 28.58
N LEU A 142 -16.47 17.55 28.02
CA LEU A 142 -17.58 16.86 28.69
C LEU A 142 -17.23 15.40 29.00
N GLY A 143 -16.61 14.67 28.05
CA GLY A 143 -16.17 13.31 28.28
C GLY A 143 -15.16 13.21 29.43
N TYR A 144 -14.26 14.18 29.55
CA TYR A 144 -13.32 14.26 30.66
C TYR A 144 -14.03 14.52 32.02
N GLU A 145 -14.97 15.46 32.05
CA GLU A 145 -15.71 15.81 33.27
C GLU A 145 -16.59 14.66 33.77
N HIS A 146 -17.13 13.85 32.87
CA HIS A 146 -17.98 12.70 33.21
C HIS A 146 -17.20 11.40 33.47
N GLY A 147 -15.88 11.46 33.46
CA GLY A 147 -15.04 10.28 33.69
C GLY A 147 -15.08 9.23 32.59
N GLU A 148 -15.68 9.58 31.44
CA GLU A 148 -15.57 8.80 30.19
C GLU A 148 -14.16 9.00 29.61
N GLY A 149 -13.14 8.62 30.42
CA GLY A 149 -11.76 8.60 29.96
C GLY A 149 -11.67 7.71 28.74
N TRP A 150 -10.81 8.09 27.79
CA TRP A 150 -10.38 7.20 26.73
C TRP A 150 -9.99 5.86 27.35
N PRO A 151 -10.38 4.73 26.75
CA PRO A 151 -9.97 3.43 27.25
C PRO A 151 -8.46 3.44 27.39
N ASP A 152 -7.98 3.26 28.60
CA ASP A 152 -6.56 3.09 28.89
C ASP A 152 -6.09 1.97 27.97
N GLY A 153 -5.32 2.35 26.93
CA GLY A 153 -4.74 1.40 25.99
C GLY A 153 -3.77 0.51 26.76
N THR A 154 -4.26 -0.61 27.22
CA THR A 154 -3.45 -1.75 27.65
C THR A 154 -2.87 -2.46 26.44
#